data_a7c03faac197699d962d5d090c5714c1
#
_entry.id   a7c03faac197699d962d5d090c5714c1
#
_cell.length_a   1.000
_cell.length_b   1.000
_cell.length_c   1.000
_cell.angle_alpha   90.00
_cell.angle_beta   90.00
_cell.angle_gamma   90.00
#
_symmetry.space_group_name_H-M   'P 1'
#
loop_
_entity.id
_entity.type
_entity.pdbx_description
1 polymer ?
#
loop_
_entity_poly.entity_id
_entity_poly.type
_entity_poly.pdbx_seq_one_letter_code
_entity_poly.pdbx_strand_id
1 'polypeptide(L)'
;MEIKMCAMSDLHGKLPQIRREVDILCICGDIVPCEIQYDFDKSLEWLQTTFYNWIKESPVKNVVMIWGNHDFIGEKLYEDGITNMSEYIFGTNNNIHILVDQSVTIEGINFYGTSWCPNLSSWAFYGPSSFLKERFAKIPYNTDILLTHCPPKHGQQGVVLQPGWNYLKNFGCEELEDAIQKIFAVKSLTTIILSGHIHSGNHQVEVEGGYVYRNVSLLDEDYKMVYSPDYFTYFV
;
A
#
# COMPACT_ATOMS: atom_id res chain seq x y z
N MET A 1 -9.86 -2.99 22.34
CA MET A 1 -8.40 -2.82 22.57
C MET A 1 -7.89 -1.72 21.63
N GLU A 2 -6.92 -0.88 22.09
CA GLU A 2 -6.34 0.16 21.24
C GLU A 2 -5.10 -0.40 20.55
N ILE A 3 -5.05 -0.29 19.21
CA ILE A 3 -3.91 -0.71 18.38
C ILE A 3 -3.31 0.54 17.74
N LYS A 4 -2.04 0.80 18.01
CA LYS A 4 -1.30 1.94 17.45
C LYS A 4 -0.84 1.60 16.04
N MET A 5 -1.34 2.36 15.07
CA MET A 5 -1.07 2.16 13.65
C MET A 5 -0.14 3.27 13.12
N CYS A 6 0.68 2.91 12.16
CA CYS A 6 1.40 3.84 11.30
C CYS A 6 1.24 3.41 9.86
N ALA A 7 1.00 4.33 8.95
CA ALA A 7 0.91 4.02 7.52
C ALA A 7 1.79 4.95 6.69
N MET A 8 2.35 4.40 5.60
CA MET A 8 3.18 5.13 4.65
C MET A 8 3.20 4.42 3.29
N SER A 9 3.59 5.15 2.26
CA SER A 9 3.77 4.64 0.89
C SER A 9 4.81 5.47 0.14
N ASP A 10 5.20 4.98 -1.03
CA ASP A 10 6.07 5.69 -1.98
C ASP A 10 7.41 6.07 -1.30
N LEU A 11 8.05 5.06 -0.74
CA LEU A 11 9.33 5.22 -0.05
C LEU A 11 10.48 5.48 -1.01
N HIS A 12 10.50 4.78 -2.15
CA HIS A 12 11.58 4.85 -3.15
C HIS A 12 12.97 4.86 -2.50
N GLY A 13 13.17 3.98 -1.52
CA GLY A 13 14.42 3.86 -0.77
C GLY A 13 14.60 4.88 0.37
N LYS A 14 13.69 5.82 0.56
CA LYS A 14 13.74 6.79 1.66
C LYS A 14 13.04 6.25 2.89
N LEU A 15 13.81 5.98 3.93
CA LEU A 15 13.34 5.31 5.14
C LEU A 15 13.19 6.36 6.26
N PRO A 16 11.96 6.80 6.57
CA PRO A 16 11.74 7.82 7.59
C PRO A 16 11.99 7.27 9.00
N GLN A 17 12.43 8.11 9.92
CA GLN A 17 12.58 7.71 11.31
C GLN A 17 11.20 7.56 11.98
N ILE A 18 10.86 6.34 12.41
CA ILE A 18 9.68 6.06 13.23
C ILE A 18 10.04 6.31 14.70
N ARG A 19 9.45 7.35 15.31
CA ARG A 19 9.81 7.82 16.67
C ARG A 19 8.81 7.40 17.75
N ARG A 20 7.71 6.77 17.38
CA ARG A 20 6.65 6.35 18.28
C ARG A 20 6.56 4.82 18.27
N GLU A 21 6.17 4.23 19.39
CA GLU A 21 5.80 2.82 19.41
C GLU A 21 4.61 2.58 18.50
N VAL A 22 4.71 1.59 17.63
CA VAL A 22 3.71 1.18 16.64
C VAL A 22 3.46 -0.30 16.78
N ASP A 23 2.21 -0.69 16.92
CA ASP A 23 1.83 -2.10 16.96
C ASP A 23 1.83 -2.69 15.54
N ILE A 24 1.33 -1.93 14.55
CA ILE A 24 1.29 -2.37 13.15
C ILE A 24 1.68 -1.20 12.24
N LEU A 25 2.73 -1.41 11.44
CA LEU A 25 3.14 -0.53 10.33
C LEU A 25 2.56 -1.05 9.02
N CYS A 26 1.81 -0.21 8.31
CA CYS A 26 1.30 -0.48 6.96
C CYS A 26 2.14 0.25 5.91
N ILE A 27 2.60 -0.46 4.85
CA ILE A 27 3.35 0.12 3.75
C ILE A 27 2.63 -0.19 2.43
N CYS A 28 2.21 0.86 1.72
CA CYS A 28 1.35 0.73 0.54
C CYS A 28 2.12 0.78 -0.80
N GLY A 29 3.33 0.22 -0.84
CA GLY A 29 4.08 0.03 -2.08
C GLY A 29 5.10 1.10 -2.41
N ASP A 30 5.77 0.91 -3.55
CA ASP A 30 6.89 1.71 -4.06
C ASP A 30 8.01 1.87 -3.02
N ILE A 31 8.55 0.72 -2.60
CA ILE A 31 9.48 0.60 -1.48
C ILE A 31 10.91 0.71 -1.96
N VAL A 32 11.23 0.02 -3.06
CA VAL A 32 12.60 -0.14 -3.57
C VAL A 32 13.13 1.18 -4.15
N PRO A 33 14.44 1.52 -3.94
CA PRO A 33 15.04 2.69 -4.57
C PRO A 33 14.93 2.66 -6.11
N CYS A 34 14.56 3.80 -6.71
CA CYS A 34 14.39 3.91 -8.17
C CYS A 34 15.64 3.49 -8.95
N GLU A 35 16.83 3.74 -8.40
CA GLU A 35 18.12 3.47 -9.05
C GLU A 35 18.41 1.97 -9.24
N ILE A 36 17.77 1.11 -8.44
CA ILE A 36 17.99 -0.35 -8.46
C ILE A 36 16.72 -1.13 -8.81
N GLN A 37 15.58 -0.48 -9.02
CA GLN A 37 14.26 -1.14 -9.17
C GLN A 37 14.19 -2.21 -10.27
N TYR A 38 15.02 -2.09 -11.32
CA TYR A 38 15.09 -3.06 -12.42
C TYR A 38 16.14 -4.18 -12.20
N ASP A 39 16.94 -4.10 -11.13
CA ASP A 39 17.98 -5.06 -10.80
C ASP A 39 17.50 -5.95 -9.64
N PHE A 40 17.09 -7.17 -9.96
CA PHE A 40 16.52 -8.10 -8.98
C PHE A 40 17.47 -8.36 -7.81
N ASP A 41 18.74 -8.64 -8.08
CA ASP A 41 19.72 -9.03 -7.05
C ASP A 41 20.02 -7.85 -6.11
N LYS A 42 20.18 -6.64 -6.66
CA LYS A 42 20.38 -5.44 -5.83
C LYS A 42 19.13 -5.07 -5.03
N SER A 43 17.95 -5.22 -5.61
CA SER A 43 16.68 -4.97 -4.90
C SER A 43 16.53 -5.97 -3.75
N LEU A 44 16.82 -7.25 -3.98
CA LEU A 44 16.77 -8.28 -2.95
C LEU A 44 17.80 -8.01 -1.83
N GLU A 45 19.04 -7.71 -2.17
CA GLU A 45 20.08 -7.36 -1.18
C GLU A 45 19.69 -6.14 -0.36
N TRP A 46 19.14 -5.09 -1.00
CA TRP A 46 18.70 -3.89 -0.31
C TRP A 46 17.54 -4.18 0.66
N LEU A 47 16.57 -4.99 0.27
CA LEU A 47 15.47 -5.42 1.13
C LEU A 47 15.97 -6.23 2.33
N GLN A 48 16.88 -7.18 2.11
CA GLN A 48 17.44 -8.06 3.14
C GLN A 48 18.37 -7.35 4.12
N THR A 49 18.96 -6.23 3.70
CA THR A 49 19.95 -5.49 4.51
C THR A 49 19.39 -4.16 4.98
N THR A 50 19.33 -3.17 4.10
CA THR A 50 18.98 -1.77 4.46
C THR A 50 17.57 -1.65 4.98
N PHE A 51 16.58 -2.17 4.24
CA PHE A 51 15.17 -2.10 4.63
C PHE A 51 14.90 -2.92 5.90
N TYR A 52 15.41 -4.17 5.93
CA TYR A 52 15.18 -5.04 7.09
C TYR A 52 15.86 -4.51 8.38
N ASN A 53 17.04 -3.92 8.27
CA ASN A 53 17.69 -3.28 9.42
C ASN A 53 16.88 -2.07 9.91
N TRP A 54 16.36 -1.25 9.00
CA TRP A 54 15.49 -0.13 9.36
C TRP A 54 14.23 -0.61 10.11
N ILE A 55 13.58 -1.70 9.66
CA ILE A 55 12.45 -2.29 10.40
C ILE A 55 12.87 -2.74 11.80
N LYS A 56 13.99 -3.47 11.93
CA LYS A 56 14.48 -3.99 13.23
C LYS A 56 14.87 -2.89 14.22
N GLU A 57 15.34 -1.76 13.73
CA GLU A 57 15.72 -0.61 14.55
C GLU A 57 14.53 0.30 14.89
N SER A 58 13.42 0.13 14.19
CA SER A 58 12.19 0.88 14.42
C SER A 58 11.37 0.28 15.57
N PRO A 59 10.69 1.10 16.39
CA PRO A 59 9.83 0.62 17.47
C PRO A 59 8.48 0.08 16.95
N VAL A 60 8.55 -0.91 16.03
CA VAL A 60 7.42 -1.51 15.31
C VAL A 60 7.31 -2.99 15.67
N LYS A 61 6.10 -3.47 16.01
CA LYS A 61 5.88 -4.87 16.36
C LYS A 61 5.59 -5.75 15.15
N ASN A 62 4.74 -5.28 14.23
CA ASN A 62 4.35 -6.00 13.01
C ASN A 62 4.36 -5.06 11.81
N VAL A 63 4.65 -5.60 10.64
CA VAL A 63 4.61 -4.88 9.36
C VAL A 63 3.66 -5.61 8.42
N VAL A 64 2.72 -4.87 7.82
CA VAL A 64 1.89 -5.35 6.71
C VAL A 64 2.23 -4.48 5.51
N MET A 65 2.68 -5.10 4.42
CA MET A 65 3.08 -4.35 3.24
C MET A 65 2.58 -4.99 1.95
N ILE A 66 2.44 -4.15 0.95
CA ILE A 66 2.21 -4.52 -0.44
C ILE A 66 3.32 -3.93 -1.32
N TRP A 67 3.36 -4.34 -2.57
CA TRP A 67 4.22 -3.74 -3.58
C TRP A 67 3.51 -2.60 -4.31
N GLY A 68 4.29 -1.74 -4.96
CA GLY A 68 3.81 -0.73 -5.88
C GLY A 68 4.31 -0.97 -7.31
N ASN A 69 4.04 -0.02 -8.20
CA ASN A 69 4.41 -0.16 -9.61
C ASN A 69 5.92 -0.01 -9.88
N HIS A 70 6.69 0.52 -8.95
CA HIS A 70 8.15 0.56 -9.03
C HIS A 70 8.83 -0.69 -8.43
N ASP A 71 8.09 -1.59 -7.79
CA ASP A 71 8.64 -2.76 -7.10
C ASP A 71 8.71 -3.99 -8.03
N PHE A 72 9.51 -3.95 -9.09
CA PHE A 72 9.65 -5.03 -10.09
C PHE A 72 10.08 -6.36 -9.48
N ILE A 73 10.83 -6.34 -8.38
CA ILE A 73 11.19 -7.54 -7.63
C ILE A 73 9.95 -8.26 -7.11
N GLY A 74 8.94 -7.50 -6.61
CA GLY A 74 7.70 -8.06 -6.10
C GLY A 74 6.90 -8.78 -7.18
N GLU A 75 6.75 -8.15 -8.36
CA GLU A 75 6.08 -8.76 -9.51
C GLU A 75 6.81 -10.01 -9.99
N LYS A 76 8.15 -9.96 -10.09
CA LYS A 76 8.96 -11.11 -10.48
C LYS A 76 8.79 -12.29 -9.51
N LEU A 77 8.79 -12.05 -8.20
CA LEU A 77 8.55 -13.09 -7.20
C LEU A 77 7.13 -13.68 -7.34
N TYR A 78 6.14 -12.83 -7.63
CA TYR A 78 4.76 -13.27 -7.88
C TYR A 78 4.67 -14.16 -9.13
N GLU A 79 5.30 -13.77 -10.25
CA GLU A 79 5.36 -14.53 -11.50
C GLU A 79 6.08 -15.86 -11.33
N ASP A 80 7.12 -15.91 -10.50
CA ASP A 80 7.86 -17.12 -10.16
C ASP A 80 7.09 -18.06 -9.20
N GLY A 81 5.87 -17.67 -8.77
CA GLY A 81 5.00 -18.47 -7.92
C GLY A 81 5.41 -18.50 -6.46
N ILE A 82 6.20 -17.53 -6.00
CA ILE A 82 6.60 -17.41 -4.59
C ILE A 82 5.41 -16.89 -3.78
N THR A 83 4.74 -17.78 -3.05
CA THR A 83 3.53 -17.44 -2.27
C THR A 83 3.83 -16.82 -0.92
N ASN A 84 4.98 -17.16 -0.30
CA ASN A 84 5.44 -16.54 0.95
C ASN A 84 6.69 -15.70 0.70
N MET A 85 6.47 -14.52 0.11
CA MET A 85 7.54 -13.58 -0.21
C MET A 85 8.28 -13.08 1.02
N SER A 86 7.57 -12.96 2.15
CA SER A 86 8.16 -12.53 3.40
C SER A 86 9.23 -13.50 3.90
N GLU A 87 8.93 -14.79 3.89
CA GLU A 87 9.90 -15.83 4.25
C GLU A 87 11.06 -15.91 3.26
N TYR A 88 10.77 -15.77 1.96
CA TYR A 88 11.79 -15.77 0.91
C TYR A 88 12.81 -14.64 1.09
N ILE A 89 12.32 -13.41 1.40
CA ILE A 89 13.18 -12.22 1.50
C ILE A 89 13.84 -12.11 2.88
N PHE A 90 13.08 -12.29 3.97
CA PHE A 90 13.50 -11.98 5.33
C PHE A 90 13.79 -13.21 6.20
N GLY A 91 13.60 -14.41 5.66
CA GLY A 91 13.73 -15.68 6.39
C GLY A 91 12.53 -15.96 7.29
N THR A 92 12.61 -17.10 7.99
CA THR A 92 11.58 -17.53 8.96
C THR A 92 11.60 -16.68 10.23
N ASN A 93 10.49 -16.67 10.97
CA ASN A 93 10.34 -15.95 12.26
C ASN A 93 10.50 -14.43 12.16
N ASN A 94 10.15 -13.84 11.02
CA ASN A 94 10.01 -12.39 10.90
C ASN A 94 8.56 -11.98 11.20
N ASN A 95 8.35 -10.70 11.47
CA ASN A 95 7.06 -10.07 11.74
C ASN A 95 6.58 -9.19 10.57
N ILE A 96 7.06 -9.49 9.35
CA ILE A 96 6.72 -8.77 8.13
C ILE A 96 5.77 -9.64 7.30
N HIS A 97 4.65 -9.09 6.88
CA HIS A 97 3.64 -9.74 6.05
C HIS A 97 3.54 -9.01 4.72
N ILE A 98 3.99 -9.66 3.64
CA ILE A 98 3.87 -9.13 2.27
C ILE A 98 2.62 -9.73 1.63
N LEU A 99 1.69 -8.87 1.23
CA LEU A 99 0.41 -9.29 0.70
C LEU A 99 0.31 -8.96 -0.81
N VAL A 100 -0.01 -9.97 -1.62
CA VAL A 100 -0.39 -9.82 -3.03
C VAL A 100 -1.68 -10.61 -3.24
N ASP A 101 -2.82 -9.92 -3.27
CA ASP A 101 -4.16 -10.52 -3.28
C ASP A 101 -4.37 -11.53 -2.11
N GLN A 102 -3.89 -11.16 -0.94
CA GLN A 102 -3.88 -12.02 0.25
C GLN A 102 -4.38 -11.29 1.48
N SER A 103 -4.85 -12.07 2.46
CA SER A 103 -5.28 -11.59 3.77
C SER A 103 -4.33 -12.03 4.86
N VAL A 104 -4.25 -11.22 5.92
CA VAL A 104 -3.65 -11.61 7.21
C VAL A 104 -4.49 -11.03 8.34
N THR A 105 -4.61 -11.77 9.45
CA THR A 105 -5.25 -11.26 10.67
C THR A 105 -4.18 -11.04 11.74
N ILE A 106 -4.07 -9.80 12.24
CA ILE A 106 -3.11 -9.40 13.28
C ILE A 106 -3.88 -8.65 14.36
N GLU A 107 -3.73 -9.04 15.63
CA GLU A 107 -4.41 -8.40 16.77
C GLU A 107 -5.94 -8.30 16.60
N GLY A 108 -6.55 -9.27 15.89
CA GLY A 108 -7.99 -9.30 15.60
C GLY A 108 -8.44 -8.41 14.45
N ILE A 109 -7.53 -7.73 13.77
CA ILE A 109 -7.80 -6.88 12.59
C ILE A 109 -7.55 -7.69 11.32
N ASN A 110 -8.49 -7.70 10.39
CA ASN A 110 -8.37 -8.38 9.09
C ASN A 110 -7.82 -7.41 8.04
N PHE A 111 -6.59 -7.64 7.62
CA PHE A 111 -5.95 -6.92 6.53
C PHE A 111 -6.14 -7.67 5.22
N TYR A 112 -6.29 -6.94 4.14
CA TYR A 112 -6.13 -7.43 2.78
C TYR A 112 -5.22 -6.50 2.00
N GLY A 113 -4.31 -7.07 1.19
CA GLY A 113 -3.38 -6.30 0.38
C GLY A 113 -3.44 -6.67 -1.09
N THR A 114 -3.45 -5.65 -1.96
CA THR A 114 -3.39 -5.78 -3.42
C THR A 114 -2.54 -4.68 -4.03
N SER A 115 -1.66 -5.05 -4.97
CA SER A 115 -0.65 -4.17 -5.56
C SER A 115 -1.03 -3.62 -6.93
N TRP A 116 -2.09 -4.14 -7.55
CA TRP A 116 -2.42 -3.90 -8.95
C TRP A 116 -2.87 -2.47 -9.25
N CYS A 117 -2.33 -1.90 -10.34
CA CYS A 117 -2.63 -0.55 -10.81
C CYS A 117 -3.15 -0.54 -12.25
N PRO A 118 -4.05 0.40 -12.61
CA PRO A 118 -4.48 0.60 -13.98
C PRO A 118 -3.48 1.47 -14.77
N ASN A 119 -3.55 1.42 -16.11
CA ASN A 119 -2.95 2.40 -17.03
C ASN A 119 -1.41 2.55 -16.96
N LEU A 120 -0.70 1.52 -16.53
CA LEU A 120 0.76 1.54 -16.31
C LEU A 120 1.48 0.43 -17.06
N SER A 121 1.19 0.19 -18.34
CA SER A 121 1.58 -0.98 -19.14
C SER A 121 3.07 -1.34 -19.18
N SER A 122 3.95 -0.46 -18.74
CA SER A 122 5.41 -0.69 -18.68
C SER A 122 5.95 -0.79 -17.24
N TRP A 123 5.07 -0.81 -16.26
CA TRP A 123 5.40 -0.85 -14.85
C TRP A 123 4.96 -2.17 -14.22
N ALA A 124 5.51 -2.47 -13.06
CA ALA A 124 5.13 -3.65 -12.29
C ALA A 124 3.67 -3.56 -11.82
N PHE A 125 3.06 -4.70 -11.57
CA PHE A 125 1.68 -4.84 -11.06
C PHE A 125 0.63 -4.09 -11.90
N TYR A 126 0.87 -3.95 -13.21
CA TYR A 126 -0.12 -3.45 -14.14
C TYR A 126 -1.13 -4.53 -14.52
N GLY A 127 -2.40 -4.15 -14.64
CA GLY A 127 -3.44 -5.01 -15.19
C GLY A 127 -4.45 -4.24 -16.05
N PRO A 128 -4.89 -4.82 -17.18
CA PRO A 128 -6.03 -4.26 -17.92
C PRO A 128 -7.33 -4.41 -17.13
N SER A 129 -8.34 -3.62 -17.46
CA SER A 129 -9.61 -3.54 -16.72
C SER A 129 -10.23 -4.90 -16.35
N SER A 130 -10.27 -5.85 -17.29
CA SER A 130 -10.83 -7.19 -17.04
C SER A 130 -10.06 -7.98 -15.99
N PHE A 131 -8.73 -7.88 -16.01
CA PHE A 131 -7.85 -8.50 -15.03
C PHE A 131 -8.01 -7.84 -13.64
N LEU A 132 -8.05 -6.52 -13.58
CA LEU A 132 -8.24 -5.78 -12.33
C LEU A 132 -9.58 -6.14 -11.66
N LYS A 133 -10.67 -6.22 -12.43
CA LYS A 133 -11.98 -6.66 -11.93
C LYS A 133 -11.93 -8.05 -11.29
N GLU A 134 -11.21 -8.98 -11.92
CA GLU A 134 -11.03 -10.33 -11.37
C GLU A 134 -10.21 -10.32 -10.07
N ARG A 135 -9.16 -9.50 -10.00
CA ARG A 135 -8.31 -9.38 -8.81
C ARG A 135 -9.06 -8.75 -7.63
N PHE A 136 -9.68 -7.61 -7.86
CA PHE A 136 -10.39 -6.90 -6.80
C PHE A 136 -11.66 -7.62 -6.32
N ALA A 137 -12.26 -8.47 -7.15
CA ALA A 137 -13.35 -9.33 -6.72
C ALA A 137 -12.96 -10.36 -5.62
N LYS A 138 -11.66 -10.55 -5.38
CA LYS A 138 -11.13 -11.42 -4.32
C LYS A 138 -11.07 -10.76 -2.95
N ILE A 139 -11.23 -9.44 -2.86
CA ILE A 139 -11.21 -8.70 -1.59
C ILE A 139 -12.32 -9.25 -0.68
N PRO A 140 -11.98 -9.77 0.51
CA PRO A 140 -12.99 -10.34 1.40
C PRO A 140 -13.89 -9.26 2.02
N TYR A 141 -15.17 -9.58 2.21
CA TYR A 141 -16.14 -8.66 2.81
C TYR A 141 -15.83 -8.29 4.28
N ASN A 142 -15.08 -9.12 4.98
CA ASN A 142 -14.69 -8.89 6.38
C ASN A 142 -13.35 -8.14 6.53
N THR A 143 -12.82 -7.57 5.45
CA THR A 143 -11.61 -6.76 5.50
C THR A 143 -11.83 -5.49 6.33
N ASP A 144 -11.03 -5.28 7.35
CA ASP A 144 -11.07 -4.09 8.21
C ASP A 144 -10.14 -2.99 7.70
N ILE A 145 -8.95 -3.38 7.22
CA ILE A 145 -7.97 -2.48 6.61
C ILE A 145 -7.56 -3.05 5.24
N LEU A 146 -7.80 -2.25 4.20
CA LEU A 146 -7.44 -2.55 2.83
C LEU A 146 -6.20 -1.74 2.44
N LEU A 147 -5.11 -2.42 2.07
CA LEU A 147 -3.94 -1.81 1.48
C LEU A 147 -4.01 -1.94 -0.04
N THR A 148 -3.94 -0.80 -0.73
CA THR A 148 -3.85 -0.73 -2.20
C THR A 148 -2.73 0.22 -2.58
N HIS A 149 -2.03 -0.02 -3.70
CA HIS A 149 -1.05 0.98 -4.12
C HIS A 149 -1.76 2.15 -4.80
N CYS A 150 -2.55 1.90 -5.86
CA CYS A 150 -3.37 2.93 -6.48
C CYS A 150 -4.62 3.21 -5.64
N PRO A 151 -5.01 4.49 -5.40
CA PRO A 151 -6.25 4.81 -4.69
C PRO A 151 -7.49 4.40 -5.51
N PRO A 152 -8.62 4.10 -4.87
CA PRO A 152 -9.90 3.97 -5.57
C PRO A 152 -10.30 5.31 -6.19
N LYS A 153 -11.17 5.28 -7.19
CA LYS A 153 -11.57 6.50 -7.92
C LYS A 153 -12.52 7.40 -7.14
N HIS A 154 -13.21 6.86 -6.17
CA HIS A 154 -14.03 7.64 -5.25
C HIS A 154 -13.14 8.37 -4.25
N GLY A 155 -13.60 9.54 -3.79
CA GLY A 155 -12.78 10.39 -2.93
C GLY A 155 -11.78 11.27 -3.71
N GLN A 156 -10.95 11.97 -2.95
CA GLN A 156 -10.04 12.98 -3.48
C GLN A 156 -8.58 12.52 -3.52
N GLN A 157 -8.24 11.31 -3.03
CA GLN A 157 -6.86 10.82 -2.93
C GLN A 157 -6.16 10.74 -4.28
N GLY A 158 -6.93 10.43 -5.34
CA GLY A 158 -6.43 10.39 -6.73
C GLY A 158 -6.63 11.68 -7.51
N VAL A 159 -7.17 12.75 -6.91
CA VAL A 159 -7.52 14.00 -7.61
C VAL A 159 -6.34 14.97 -7.59
N VAL A 160 -5.89 15.36 -8.77
CA VAL A 160 -4.70 16.21 -8.97
C VAL A 160 -5.02 17.38 -9.88
N LEU A 161 -4.50 18.57 -9.54
CA LEU A 161 -4.35 19.70 -10.43
C LEU A 161 -2.93 19.69 -11.00
N GLN A 162 -2.76 19.19 -12.22
CA GLN A 162 -1.44 19.17 -12.84
C GLN A 162 -1.00 20.56 -13.31
N PRO A 163 0.31 20.86 -13.24
CA PRO A 163 0.85 22.12 -13.77
C PRO A 163 0.47 22.34 -15.24
N GLY A 164 -0.06 23.51 -15.54
CA GLY A 164 -0.52 23.86 -16.88
C GLY A 164 -1.95 23.40 -17.23
N TRP A 165 -2.60 22.67 -16.34
CA TRP A 165 -4.02 22.32 -16.48
C TRP A 165 -4.88 23.30 -15.68
N ASN A 166 -6.05 23.61 -16.20
CA ASN A 166 -7.04 24.45 -15.53
C ASN A 166 -8.23 23.63 -15.00
N TYR A 167 -8.06 22.32 -14.89
CA TYR A 167 -9.05 21.37 -14.36
C TYR A 167 -8.38 20.28 -13.52
N LEU A 168 -9.14 19.72 -12.60
CA LEU A 168 -8.75 18.57 -11.80
C LEU A 168 -8.97 17.29 -12.59
N LYS A 169 -8.06 16.32 -12.44
CA LYS A 169 -8.20 14.97 -12.97
C LYS A 169 -8.06 13.95 -11.85
N ASN A 170 -8.94 12.95 -11.85
CA ASN A 170 -8.87 11.84 -10.92
C ASN A 170 -8.15 10.65 -11.59
N PHE A 171 -7.04 10.24 -11.00
CA PHE A 171 -6.20 9.12 -11.43
C PHE A 171 -6.46 7.84 -10.64
N GLY A 172 -7.45 7.83 -9.75
CA GLY A 172 -7.85 6.64 -9.00
C GLY A 172 -8.39 5.53 -9.90
N CYS A 173 -8.38 4.32 -9.35
CA CYS A 173 -8.80 3.09 -10.03
C CYS A 173 -10.32 2.90 -9.96
N GLU A 174 -10.98 2.84 -11.12
CA GLU A 174 -12.43 2.65 -11.23
C GLU A 174 -12.84 1.22 -10.87
N GLU A 175 -12.05 0.23 -11.30
CA GLU A 175 -12.31 -1.18 -11.02
C GLU A 175 -12.21 -1.51 -9.52
N LEU A 176 -11.29 -0.86 -8.82
CA LEU A 176 -11.15 -0.98 -7.37
C LEU A 176 -12.36 -0.35 -6.67
N GLU A 177 -12.78 0.83 -7.11
CA GLU A 177 -13.97 1.50 -6.58
C GLU A 177 -15.22 0.64 -6.72
N ASP A 178 -15.46 0.09 -7.93
CA ASP A 178 -16.58 -0.82 -8.22
C ASP A 178 -16.57 -2.04 -7.29
N ALA A 179 -15.39 -2.59 -7.01
CA ALA A 179 -15.24 -3.75 -6.12
C ALA A 179 -15.55 -3.38 -4.66
N ILE A 180 -14.99 -2.27 -4.17
CA ILE A 180 -15.21 -1.76 -2.82
C ILE A 180 -16.70 -1.55 -2.57
N GLN A 181 -17.40 -0.85 -3.47
CA GLN A 181 -18.82 -0.58 -3.34
C GLN A 181 -19.66 -1.86 -3.28
N LYS A 182 -19.34 -2.86 -4.10
CA LYS A 182 -20.07 -4.14 -4.11
C LYS A 182 -19.82 -4.99 -2.86
N ILE A 183 -18.56 -5.06 -2.44
CA ILE A 183 -18.12 -5.95 -1.36
C ILE A 183 -18.58 -5.41 -0.01
N PHE A 184 -18.48 -4.11 0.19
CA PHE A 184 -18.74 -3.49 1.50
C PHE A 184 -20.13 -2.85 1.63
N ALA A 185 -20.97 -2.86 0.59
CA ALA A 185 -22.34 -2.31 0.62
C ALA A 185 -23.21 -2.87 1.76
N VAL A 186 -22.87 -4.04 2.27
CA VAL A 186 -23.60 -4.73 3.36
C VAL A 186 -22.86 -4.71 4.70
N LYS A 187 -21.67 -4.09 4.76
CA LYS A 187 -20.86 -4.05 5.98
C LYS A 187 -21.33 -2.93 6.91
N SER A 188 -21.57 -3.26 8.18
CA SER A 188 -21.96 -2.28 9.20
C SER A 188 -20.75 -1.61 9.88
N LEU A 189 -19.53 -2.06 9.62
CA LEU A 189 -18.29 -1.55 10.22
C LEU A 189 -17.51 -0.73 9.21
N THR A 190 -16.81 0.28 9.70
CA THR A 190 -15.94 1.13 8.87
C THR A 190 -14.73 0.35 8.37
N THR A 191 -14.46 0.41 7.06
CA THR A 191 -13.22 -0.10 6.47
C THR A 191 -12.26 1.06 6.22
N ILE A 192 -11.00 0.90 6.63
CA ILE A 192 -9.94 1.86 6.34
C ILE A 192 -9.26 1.43 5.04
N ILE A 193 -9.13 2.36 4.09
CA ILE A 193 -8.46 2.17 2.81
C ILE A 193 -7.20 3.03 2.82
N LEU A 194 -6.05 2.38 2.77
CA LEU A 194 -4.73 2.98 2.72
C LEU A 194 -4.20 2.88 1.29
N SER A 195 -3.78 3.99 0.71
CA SER A 195 -3.22 4.02 -0.65
C SER A 195 -2.05 4.99 -0.78
N GLY A 196 -1.29 4.86 -1.85
CA GLY A 196 -0.22 5.75 -2.26
C GLY A 196 -0.32 6.15 -3.72
N HIS A 197 0.78 6.03 -4.47
CA HIS A 197 0.89 6.17 -5.92
C HIS A 197 0.66 7.60 -6.44
N ILE A 198 -0.35 8.30 -5.97
CA ILE A 198 -0.66 9.65 -6.42
C ILE A 198 -0.11 10.65 -5.42
N HIS A 199 1.18 11.00 -5.58
CA HIS A 199 1.94 11.82 -4.64
C HIS A 199 1.31 13.19 -4.39
N SER A 200 0.80 13.85 -5.43
CA SER A 200 0.13 15.15 -5.35
C SER A 200 -1.38 15.07 -5.11
N GLY A 201 -1.90 13.87 -4.81
CA GLY A 201 -3.29 13.68 -4.45
C GLY A 201 -3.64 14.29 -3.09
N ASN A 202 -4.90 14.23 -2.69
CA ASN A 202 -5.33 14.74 -1.39
C ASN A 202 -4.81 13.84 -0.25
N HIS A 203 -4.08 14.43 0.71
CA HIS A 203 -3.57 13.76 1.91
C HIS A 203 -4.46 13.98 3.15
N GLN A 204 -5.58 14.69 3.01
CA GLN A 204 -6.54 14.79 4.09
C GLN A 204 -7.31 13.48 4.24
N VAL A 205 -7.56 13.09 5.48
CA VAL A 205 -8.41 11.92 5.77
C VAL A 205 -9.83 12.22 5.32
N GLU A 206 -10.40 11.36 4.49
CA GLU A 206 -11.79 11.44 4.07
C GLU A 206 -12.60 10.33 4.71
N VAL A 207 -13.81 10.65 5.12
CA VAL A 207 -14.78 9.69 5.68
C VAL A 207 -16.07 9.81 4.88
N GLU A 208 -16.39 8.79 4.12
CA GLU A 208 -17.60 8.75 3.30
C GLU A 208 -18.13 7.32 3.16
N GLY A 209 -19.46 7.15 3.20
CA GLY A 209 -20.12 5.88 2.92
C GLY A 209 -19.73 4.70 3.83
N GLY A 210 -19.15 4.97 5.01
CA GLY A 210 -18.62 3.92 5.90
C GLY A 210 -17.18 3.54 5.62
N TYR A 211 -16.46 4.31 4.78
CA TYR A 211 -15.05 4.15 4.49
C TYR A 211 -14.24 5.31 5.04
N VAL A 212 -12.99 5.01 5.40
CA VAL A 212 -11.96 6.02 5.71
C VAL A 212 -10.86 5.90 4.69
N TYR A 213 -10.74 6.90 3.83
CA TYR A 213 -9.70 6.95 2.79
C TYR A 213 -8.49 7.74 3.29
N ARG A 214 -7.28 7.20 3.06
CA ARG A 214 -6.02 7.82 3.43
C ARG A 214 -5.00 7.66 2.30
N ASN A 215 -4.54 8.77 1.72
CA ASN A 215 -3.34 8.80 0.90
C ASN A 215 -2.14 8.93 1.85
N VAL A 216 -1.29 7.91 1.87
CA VAL A 216 -0.16 7.80 2.80
C VAL A 216 1.19 7.92 2.10
N SER A 217 1.23 8.46 0.87
CA SER A 217 2.47 8.80 0.16
C SER A 217 3.32 9.76 0.97
N LEU A 218 4.63 9.53 1.02
CA LEU A 218 5.57 10.39 1.74
C LEU A 218 6.22 11.46 0.86
N LEU A 219 6.24 11.24 -0.46
CA LEU A 219 6.99 12.04 -1.40
C LEU A 219 6.08 12.97 -2.22
N ASP A 220 6.68 14.02 -2.76
CA ASP A 220 6.10 14.85 -3.82
C ASP A 220 6.48 14.30 -5.21
N GLU A 221 6.03 15.00 -6.27
CA GLU A 221 6.32 14.64 -7.67
C GLU A 221 7.81 14.74 -8.05
N ASP A 222 8.62 15.45 -7.26
CA ASP A 222 10.08 15.51 -7.38
C ASP A 222 10.79 14.44 -6.53
N TYR A 223 10.04 13.47 -5.99
CA TYR A 223 10.54 12.44 -5.08
C TYR A 223 11.21 12.99 -3.81
N LYS A 224 10.79 14.18 -3.35
CA LYS A 224 11.23 14.73 -2.06
C LYS A 224 10.27 14.32 -0.95
N MET A 225 10.79 13.96 0.21
CA MET A 225 9.97 13.64 1.37
C MET A 225 9.38 14.94 1.94
N VAL A 226 8.10 15.15 1.72
CA VAL A 226 7.34 16.34 2.13
C VAL A 226 6.21 16.02 3.10
N TYR A 227 5.80 14.76 3.17
CA TYR A 227 4.79 14.28 4.11
C TYR A 227 5.43 13.42 5.20
N SER A 228 4.75 13.33 6.33
CA SER A 228 5.17 12.49 7.47
C SER A 228 4.36 11.20 7.47
N PRO A 229 4.91 10.09 8.06
CA PRO A 229 4.12 8.89 8.31
C PRO A 229 2.80 9.21 9.02
N ASP A 230 1.71 8.58 8.59
CA ASP A 230 0.38 8.79 9.13
C ASP A 230 0.16 7.89 10.35
N TYR A 231 -0.01 8.50 11.53
CA TYR A 231 -0.23 7.78 12.79
C TYR A 231 -1.69 7.87 13.21
N PHE A 232 -2.31 6.73 13.49
CA PHE A 232 -3.69 6.65 13.97
C PHE A 232 -3.88 5.48 14.95
N THR A 233 -5.02 5.44 15.62
CA THR A 233 -5.40 4.34 16.51
C THR A 233 -6.58 3.59 15.92
N TYR A 234 -6.50 2.27 15.92
CA TYR A 234 -7.60 1.38 15.58
C TYR A 234 -8.16 0.76 16.87
N PHE A 235 -9.48 0.66 16.95
CA PHE A 235 -10.19 0.08 18.11
C PHE A 235 -10.82 -1.26 17.72
N VAL A 236 -10.33 -2.33 18.32
CA VAL A 236 -10.86 -3.69 18.21
C VAL A 236 -11.90 -3.94 19.31
#